data_c1ccfd13c603b19fe484e8218ca4e009
#
_entry.id   c1ccfd13c603b19fe484e8218ca4e009
#
_cell.length_a   1.000
_cell.length_b   1.000
_cell.length_c   1.000
_cell.angle_alpha   90.00
_cell.angle_beta   90.00
_cell.angle_gamma   90.00
#
_symmetry.space_group_name_H-M   'P 1'
#
loop_
_entity.id
_entity.type
_entity.pdbx_description
1 polymer ?
#
loop_
_entity_poly.entity_id
_entity_poly.type
_entity_poly.pdbx_seq_one_letter_code
_entity_poly.pdbx_strand_id
1 'polypeptide(L)'
;MKKIIYALLALALLAGCKGRSAKTAEAEAVETEPTDTLAAVKAAQALPEEPIFDIVTNYGTIRVKLYKDTPRHRDNFEKLALSGYYDSLLFHRVINGFMIQGGDPFTRDTSMVDHYGEGGPAYTIPAEMRDSLGQPLHRHKKGALAAARRGDLANPFKESSGSQFYLVQDPDNCAHLDGEYTVFGETIAGLHVIDKIASVPTNRRDLPLSEVKIVKIRPNSELNSKKE
;
A
#
# COMPACT_ATOMS: atom_id res chain seq x y z
N MET A 1 -19.31 9.21 -62.54
CA MET A 1 -19.25 10.43 -63.39
C MET A 1 -19.08 11.65 -62.50
N LYS A 2 -18.15 12.46 -62.88
CA LYS A 2 -17.78 13.84 -62.50
C LYS A 2 -16.90 13.99 -61.25
N LYS A 3 -15.59 14.05 -61.58
CA LYS A 3 -14.52 14.79 -60.87
C LYS A 3 -14.80 16.28 -60.92
N ILE A 4 -14.42 17.01 -59.89
CA ILE A 4 -13.94 18.40 -60.06
C ILE A 4 -12.86 18.63 -59.00
N ILE A 5 -11.68 18.92 -59.49
CA ILE A 5 -10.47 19.46 -58.89
C ILE A 5 -10.59 20.97 -58.94
N TYR A 6 -10.22 21.73 -57.92
CA TYR A 6 -9.59 23.05 -58.06
C TYR A 6 -8.56 23.28 -56.98
N ALA A 7 -7.47 23.76 -57.49
CA ALA A 7 -6.21 24.04 -56.85
C ALA A 7 -6.03 25.53 -56.52
N LEU A 8 -5.13 25.80 -55.57
CA LEU A 8 -4.23 26.97 -55.44
C LEU A 8 -4.81 28.39 -55.32
N LEU A 9 -4.46 29.11 -54.27
CA LEU A 9 -3.49 30.23 -54.37
C LEU A 9 -3.02 30.68 -52.99
N ALA A 10 -1.71 30.81 -52.88
CA ALA A 10 -0.97 31.43 -51.78
C ALA A 10 -1.04 32.93 -51.86
N LEU A 11 -1.07 33.64 -50.73
CA LEU A 11 -0.46 34.96 -50.63
C LEU A 11 -0.04 35.26 -49.19
N ALA A 12 1.26 35.50 -49.05
CA ALA A 12 1.90 35.97 -47.83
C ALA A 12 1.65 37.47 -47.63
N LEU A 13 1.41 37.86 -46.37
CA LEU A 13 1.69 39.24 -45.94
C LEU A 13 2.25 39.20 -44.51
N LEU A 14 3.50 39.63 -44.41
CA LEU A 14 4.22 39.95 -43.19
C LEU A 14 3.66 41.24 -42.56
N ALA A 15 3.31 41.16 -41.29
CA ALA A 15 3.37 42.34 -40.44
C ALA A 15 3.65 41.88 -39.00
N GLY A 16 4.80 42.27 -38.49
CA GLY A 16 5.26 41.97 -37.16
C GLY A 16 4.50 42.71 -36.07
N CYS A 17 4.32 42.07 -34.95
CA CYS A 17 4.16 42.71 -33.67
C CYS A 17 4.93 41.93 -32.60
N LYS A 18 5.78 42.72 -31.95
CA LYS A 18 6.60 42.33 -30.80
C LYS A 18 5.77 41.85 -29.61
N GLY A 19 6.22 40.80 -28.97
CA GLY A 19 6.21 40.75 -27.51
C GLY A 19 5.13 39.93 -26.86
N ARG A 20 5.45 38.74 -26.47
CA ARG A 20 5.41 38.32 -25.06
C ARG A 20 5.72 36.80 -25.01
N SER A 21 6.93 36.52 -24.62
CA SER A 21 7.37 35.15 -24.28
C SER A 21 6.46 34.60 -23.17
N ALA A 22 5.56 33.70 -23.53
CA ALA A 22 4.94 32.81 -22.56
C ALA A 22 5.99 31.75 -22.23
N LYS A 23 6.60 31.85 -21.06
CA LYS A 23 7.34 30.76 -20.44
C LYS A 23 6.36 29.58 -20.24
N THR A 24 6.50 28.59 -21.06
CA THR A 24 6.01 27.25 -20.78
C THR A 24 6.72 26.80 -19.51
N ALA A 25 5.97 26.71 -18.41
CA ALA A 25 6.43 26.03 -17.22
C ALA A 25 6.42 24.54 -17.57
N GLU A 26 7.56 24.01 -18.00
CA GLU A 26 7.88 22.61 -17.87
C GLU A 26 7.85 22.32 -16.37
N ALA A 27 6.87 21.51 -15.96
CA ALA A 27 6.89 20.90 -14.65
C ALA A 27 8.07 19.93 -14.67
N GLU A 28 9.20 20.34 -14.13
CA GLU A 28 10.26 19.44 -13.73
C GLU A 28 9.67 18.46 -12.73
N ALA A 29 9.45 17.22 -13.18
CA ALA A 29 9.29 16.10 -12.30
C ALA A 29 10.59 16.02 -11.48
N VAL A 30 10.50 16.41 -10.21
CA VAL A 30 11.55 16.18 -9.24
C VAL A 30 11.60 14.67 -9.04
N GLU A 31 12.41 14.00 -9.85
CA GLU A 31 12.95 12.68 -9.55
C GLU A 31 13.83 12.83 -8.31
N THR A 32 13.24 12.72 -7.13
CA THR A 32 14.00 12.40 -5.92
C THR A 32 14.36 10.93 -6.01
N GLU A 33 15.43 10.60 -6.74
CA GLU A 33 16.10 9.31 -6.65
C GLU A 33 16.57 9.13 -5.21
N PRO A 34 16.19 8.03 -4.54
CA PRO A 34 16.42 7.88 -3.11
C PRO A 34 17.82 7.34 -2.85
N THR A 35 18.68 8.17 -2.32
CA THR A 35 19.90 7.74 -1.62
C THR A 35 19.61 6.74 -0.49
N ASP A 36 18.36 6.70 -0.01
CA ASP A 36 17.86 5.77 1.00
C ASP A 36 17.58 4.35 0.50
N THR A 37 17.39 4.12 -0.80
CA THR A 37 17.01 2.80 -1.33
C THR A 37 18.12 1.77 -1.12
N LEU A 38 19.38 2.18 -1.27
CA LEU A 38 20.52 1.28 -1.10
C LEU A 38 20.75 0.91 0.39
N ALA A 39 20.55 1.86 1.29
CA ALA A 39 20.63 1.62 2.73
C ALA A 39 19.48 0.70 3.18
N ALA A 40 18.25 0.92 2.69
CA ALA A 40 17.10 0.08 2.98
C ALA A 40 17.27 -1.34 2.43
N VAL A 41 17.80 -1.50 1.21
CA VAL A 41 18.07 -2.83 0.61
C VAL A 41 19.17 -3.55 1.38
N LYS A 42 20.24 -2.86 1.80
CA LYS A 42 21.30 -3.45 2.64
C LYS A 42 20.79 -3.86 4.01
N ALA A 43 19.92 -3.07 4.63
CA ALA A 43 19.32 -3.40 5.93
C ALA A 43 18.36 -4.61 5.80
N ALA A 44 17.58 -4.69 4.72
CA ALA A 44 16.71 -5.85 4.44
C ALA A 44 17.51 -7.16 4.29
N GLN A 45 18.70 -7.11 3.69
CA GLN A 45 19.59 -8.26 3.56
C GLN A 45 20.17 -8.76 4.90
N ALA A 46 20.08 -7.96 5.96
CA ALA A 46 20.52 -8.34 7.31
C ALA A 46 19.40 -8.92 8.19
N LEU A 47 18.16 -8.94 7.69
CA LEU A 47 17.01 -9.49 8.43
C LEU A 47 16.94 -11.01 8.29
N PRO A 48 16.33 -11.71 9.27
CA PRO A 48 16.07 -13.14 9.16
C PRO A 48 15.03 -13.46 8.07
N GLU A 49 14.89 -14.75 7.69
CA GLU A 49 13.91 -15.18 6.68
C GLU A 49 12.46 -14.86 7.06
N GLU A 50 12.14 -14.83 8.34
CA GLU A 50 10.84 -14.45 8.90
C GLU A 50 11.02 -13.26 9.85
N PRO A 51 11.22 -12.05 9.33
CA PRO A 51 11.53 -10.90 10.13
C PRO A 51 10.33 -10.39 10.92
N ILE A 52 10.63 -9.80 12.06
CA ILE A 52 9.64 -9.22 12.97
C ILE A 52 9.69 -7.70 12.87
N PHE A 53 8.51 -7.10 12.69
CA PHE A 53 8.32 -5.65 12.63
C PHE A 53 7.37 -5.17 13.72
N ASP A 54 7.63 -3.98 14.24
CA ASP A 54 6.73 -3.25 15.11
C ASP A 54 5.99 -2.17 14.30
N ILE A 55 4.67 -2.31 14.20
CA ILE A 55 3.76 -1.28 13.70
C ILE A 55 3.37 -0.43 14.90
N VAL A 56 4.05 0.72 15.06
CA VAL A 56 3.79 1.66 16.15
C VAL A 56 2.67 2.60 15.76
N THR A 57 1.60 2.61 16.53
CA THR A 57 0.43 3.46 16.31
C THR A 57 0.19 4.39 17.48
N ASN A 58 -0.66 5.41 17.30
CA ASN A 58 -1.13 6.24 18.42
C ASN A 58 -2.09 5.51 19.39
N TYR A 59 -2.44 4.23 19.10
CA TYR A 59 -3.25 3.34 19.96
C TYR A 59 -2.43 2.28 20.68
N GLY A 60 -1.15 2.10 20.30
CA GLY A 60 -0.24 1.09 20.82
C GLY A 60 0.59 0.45 19.71
N THR A 61 1.37 -0.56 20.05
CA THR A 61 2.24 -1.28 19.11
C THR A 61 1.65 -2.64 18.77
N ILE A 62 1.56 -2.93 17.47
CA ILE A 62 1.22 -4.24 16.92
C ILE A 62 2.51 -4.84 16.39
N ARG A 63 2.90 -6.01 16.88
CA ARG A 63 4.10 -6.72 16.44
C ARG A 63 3.72 -7.81 15.49
N VAL A 64 4.29 -7.78 14.29
CA VAL A 64 4.02 -8.75 13.24
C VAL A 64 5.28 -9.51 12.85
N LYS A 65 5.11 -10.80 12.56
CA LYS A 65 6.13 -11.65 11.93
C LYS A 65 5.73 -11.88 10.48
N LEU A 66 6.65 -11.69 9.54
CA LEU A 66 6.40 -11.95 8.12
C LEU A 66 6.75 -13.40 7.78
N TYR A 67 6.06 -13.95 6.79
CA TYR A 67 6.24 -15.35 6.38
C TYR A 67 7.27 -15.47 5.24
N LYS A 68 8.11 -16.50 5.31
CA LYS A 68 9.14 -16.79 4.30
C LYS A 68 8.59 -17.33 2.98
N ASP A 69 7.43 -17.95 3.02
CA ASP A 69 6.79 -18.59 1.87
C ASP A 69 5.89 -17.63 1.05
N THR A 70 5.86 -16.35 1.44
CA THR A 70 5.31 -15.24 0.65
C THR A 70 6.37 -14.18 0.36
N PRO A 71 7.49 -14.53 -0.32
CA PRO A 71 8.69 -13.69 -0.39
C PRO A 71 8.46 -12.35 -1.08
N ARG A 72 7.60 -12.28 -2.11
CA ARG A 72 7.33 -11.01 -2.82
C ARG A 72 6.65 -9.99 -1.92
N HIS A 73 5.65 -10.41 -1.14
CA HIS A 73 4.95 -9.53 -0.21
C HIS A 73 5.83 -9.18 0.98
N ARG A 74 6.55 -10.16 1.53
CA ARG A 74 7.53 -9.94 2.60
C ARG A 74 8.57 -8.90 2.21
N ASP A 75 9.31 -9.14 1.13
CA ASP A 75 10.42 -8.28 0.69
C ASP A 75 9.95 -6.86 0.34
N ASN A 76 8.75 -6.75 -0.26
CA ASN A 76 8.13 -5.47 -0.53
C ASN A 76 7.75 -4.71 0.76
N PHE A 77 7.11 -5.39 1.72
CA PHE A 77 6.75 -4.76 3.00
C PHE A 77 8.01 -4.31 3.77
N GLU A 78 9.07 -5.14 3.80
CA GLU A 78 10.37 -4.81 4.37
C GLU A 78 10.95 -3.54 3.74
N LYS A 79 11.05 -3.51 2.41
CA LYS A 79 11.55 -2.35 1.66
C LYS A 79 10.81 -1.07 2.03
N LEU A 80 9.47 -1.11 2.04
CA LEU A 80 8.66 0.05 2.35
C LEU A 80 8.77 0.47 3.81
N ALA A 81 8.82 -0.48 4.75
CA ALA A 81 9.00 -0.21 6.16
C ALA A 81 10.38 0.42 6.46
N LEU A 82 11.44 -0.12 5.85
CA LEU A 82 12.81 0.38 6.04
C LEU A 82 13.00 1.77 5.44
N SER A 83 12.34 2.08 4.31
CA SER A 83 12.39 3.42 3.70
C SER A 83 11.53 4.46 4.42
N GLY A 84 10.76 4.08 5.46
CA GLY A 84 9.84 4.98 6.14
C GLY A 84 8.56 5.29 5.35
N TYR A 85 8.28 4.53 4.29
CA TYR A 85 7.09 4.73 3.45
C TYR A 85 5.79 4.75 4.24
N TYR A 86 5.68 3.97 5.29
CA TYR A 86 4.46 3.87 6.11
C TYR A 86 4.34 4.95 7.19
N ASP A 87 5.38 5.75 7.41
CA ASP A 87 5.40 6.73 8.47
C ASP A 87 4.32 7.80 8.26
N SER A 88 3.57 8.06 9.31
CA SER A 88 2.46 9.01 9.36
C SER A 88 1.23 8.66 8.49
N LEU A 89 1.16 7.46 7.89
CA LEU A 89 -0.05 6.99 7.22
C LEU A 89 -1.15 6.66 8.23
N LEU A 90 -2.40 6.62 7.74
CA LEU A 90 -3.56 6.28 8.57
C LEU A 90 -4.06 4.86 8.30
N PHE A 91 -4.66 4.25 9.32
CA PHE A 91 -5.67 3.22 9.10
C PHE A 91 -6.94 3.93 8.62
N HIS A 92 -7.14 3.96 7.32
CA HIS A 92 -8.19 4.75 6.67
C HIS A 92 -9.51 4.01 6.49
N ARG A 93 -9.52 2.68 6.71
CA ARG A 93 -10.72 1.87 6.68
C ARG A 93 -10.71 0.89 7.85
N VAL A 94 -11.70 1.04 8.72
CA VAL A 94 -11.81 0.28 9.96
C VAL A 94 -13.23 -0.26 10.07
N ILE A 95 -13.36 -1.59 10.16
CA ILE A 95 -14.66 -2.26 10.30
C ILE A 95 -14.58 -3.18 11.50
N ASN A 96 -15.36 -2.83 12.53
CA ASN A 96 -15.49 -3.68 13.70
C ASN A 96 -16.14 -5.02 13.34
N GLY A 97 -15.61 -6.12 13.87
CA GLY A 97 -16.01 -7.47 13.47
C GLY A 97 -15.45 -7.92 12.13
N PHE A 98 -14.41 -7.22 11.60
CA PHE A 98 -13.78 -7.60 10.32
C PHE A 98 -12.26 -7.34 10.32
N MET A 99 -11.83 -6.11 9.99
CA MET A 99 -10.40 -5.79 9.83
C MET A 99 -10.11 -4.30 10.02
N ILE A 100 -8.82 -3.97 10.13
CA ILE A 100 -8.29 -2.60 10.04
C ILE A 100 -7.32 -2.50 8.86
N GLN A 101 -7.53 -1.55 7.95
CA GLN A 101 -6.76 -1.39 6.70
C GLN A 101 -6.01 -0.06 6.68
N GLY A 102 -4.73 -0.10 6.28
CA GLY A 102 -3.85 1.04 6.13
C GLY A 102 -2.91 0.90 4.94
N GLY A 103 -1.85 1.74 4.89
CA GLY A 103 -0.81 1.67 3.87
C GLY A 103 -1.06 2.51 2.62
N ASP A 104 -2.08 3.36 2.62
CA ASP A 104 -2.38 4.28 1.52
C ASP A 104 -1.64 5.61 1.70
N PRO A 105 -0.72 5.99 0.78
CA PRO A 105 0.03 7.24 0.86
C PRO A 105 -0.82 8.51 0.74
N PHE A 106 -2.01 8.44 0.14
CA PHE A 106 -2.93 9.59 0.07
C PHE A 106 -3.39 10.05 1.45
N THR A 107 -3.32 9.18 2.45
CA THR A 107 -3.69 9.52 3.83
C THR A 107 -2.76 10.53 4.51
N ARG A 108 -1.64 10.92 3.88
CA ARG A 108 -0.80 12.04 4.33
C ARG A 108 -1.42 13.40 4.07
N ASP A 109 -2.30 13.48 3.09
CA ASP A 109 -2.93 14.73 2.64
C ASP A 109 -4.44 14.66 2.90
N THR A 110 -4.91 15.49 3.81
CA THR A 110 -6.33 15.55 4.16
C THR A 110 -7.21 16.04 3.01
N SER A 111 -6.64 16.76 2.01
CA SER A 111 -7.37 17.15 0.80
C SER A 111 -7.73 15.95 -0.08
N MET A 112 -7.03 14.82 0.09
CA MET A 112 -7.24 13.57 -0.64
C MET A 112 -8.22 12.61 0.05
N VAL A 113 -8.93 13.05 1.09
CA VAL A 113 -9.80 12.19 1.91
C VAL A 113 -10.85 11.41 1.11
N ASP A 114 -11.34 11.96 0.00
CA ASP A 114 -12.30 11.29 -0.87
C ASP A 114 -11.67 10.18 -1.72
N HIS A 115 -10.34 10.13 -1.82
CA HIS A 115 -9.54 9.16 -2.56
C HIS A 115 -8.79 8.18 -1.66
N TYR A 116 -9.03 8.22 -0.36
CA TYR A 116 -8.42 7.25 0.56
C TYR A 116 -8.84 5.82 0.18
N GLY A 117 -7.86 4.93 0.05
CA GLY A 117 -8.01 3.57 -0.45
C GLY A 117 -7.59 3.38 -1.91
N GLU A 118 -7.35 4.47 -2.67
CA GLU A 118 -6.95 4.43 -4.08
C GLU A 118 -5.43 4.54 -4.29
N GLY A 119 -4.71 5.05 -3.29
CA GLY A 119 -3.28 5.33 -3.37
C GLY A 119 -2.40 4.09 -3.23
N GLY A 120 -1.15 4.23 -3.69
CA GLY A 120 -0.12 3.21 -3.62
C GLY A 120 1.03 3.52 -4.57
N PRO A 121 2.12 2.74 -4.54
CA PRO A 121 3.15 2.81 -5.55
C PRO A 121 2.61 2.39 -6.93
N ALA A 122 3.30 2.78 -8.00
CA ALA A 122 2.88 2.52 -9.38
C ALA A 122 3.03 1.06 -9.84
N TYR A 123 3.01 0.10 -8.91
CA TYR A 123 3.11 -1.33 -9.19
C TYR A 123 2.16 -2.13 -8.31
N THR A 124 1.86 -3.34 -8.75
CA THR A 124 1.12 -4.38 -8.02
C THR A 124 2.04 -5.56 -7.71
N ILE A 125 1.64 -6.41 -6.79
CA ILE A 125 2.40 -7.61 -6.40
C ILE A 125 1.60 -8.84 -6.85
N PRO A 126 2.19 -9.73 -7.67
CA PRO A 126 1.57 -11.00 -8.02
C PRO A 126 1.18 -11.80 -6.77
N ALA A 127 -0.02 -12.35 -6.79
CA ALA A 127 -0.59 -13.04 -5.64
C ALA A 127 0.26 -14.25 -5.17
N GLU A 128 0.37 -14.42 -3.84
CA GLU A 128 1.02 -15.55 -3.17
C GLU A 128 0.03 -16.18 -2.17
N MET A 129 -1.19 -16.47 -2.61
CA MET A 129 -2.31 -16.86 -1.76
C MET A 129 -2.63 -18.36 -1.75
N ARG A 130 -2.03 -19.13 -2.68
CA ARG A 130 -2.28 -20.57 -2.82
C ARG A 130 -0.99 -21.36 -2.97
N ASP A 131 -1.01 -22.57 -2.44
CA ASP A 131 0.07 -23.56 -2.61
C ASP A 131 0.01 -24.24 -3.99
N SER A 132 0.93 -25.17 -4.24
CA SER A 132 1.02 -25.93 -5.50
C SER A 132 -0.18 -26.86 -5.75
N LEU A 133 -0.99 -27.13 -4.72
CA LEU A 133 -2.22 -27.91 -4.80
C LEU A 133 -3.47 -27.03 -4.93
N GLY A 134 -3.29 -25.70 -5.04
CA GLY A 134 -4.39 -24.73 -5.14
C GLY A 134 -5.11 -24.45 -3.81
N GLN A 135 -4.60 -24.96 -2.68
CA GLN A 135 -5.17 -24.67 -1.37
C GLN A 135 -4.69 -23.30 -0.85
N PRO A 136 -5.46 -22.63 0.03
CA PRO A 136 -4.99 -21.41 0.68
C PRO A 136 -3.67 -21.65 1.40
N LEU A 137 -2.64 -20.85 1.06
CA LEU A 137 -1.31 -20.98 1.67
C LEU A 137 -1.37 -20.63 3.16
N HIS A 138 -2.06 -19.53 3.46
CA HIS A 138 -2.37 -19.10 4.83
C HIS A 138 -3.83 -18.69 4.96
N ARG A 139 -4.35 -18.76 6.19
CA ARG A 139 -5.74 -18.40 6.53
C ARG A 139 -5.80 -17.06 7.23
N HIS A 140 -6.93 -16.37 7.11
CA HIS A 140 -7.23 -15.12 7.78
C HIS A 140 -7.57 -15.34 9.26
N LYS A 141 -6.59 -15.81 10.04
CA LYS A 141 -6.70 -15.92 11.49
C LYS A 141 -6.73 -14.54 12.12
N LYS A 142 -7.21 -14.41 13.37
CA LYS A 142 -7.11 -13.15 14.13
C LYS A 142 -5.67 -12.66 14.15
N GLY A 143 -5.46 -11.41 13.76
CA GLY A 143 -4.14 -10.81 13.65
C GLY A 143 -3.35 -11.17 12.38
N ALA A 144 -3.94 -11.90 11.43
CA ALA A 144 -3.29 -12.13 10.14
C ALA A 144 -3.02 -10.79 9.44
N LEU A 145 -1.82 -10.65 8.89
CA LEU A 145 -1.41 -9.52 8.06
C LEU A 145 -1.57 -9.91 6.59
N ALA A 146 -2.46 -9.23 5.89
CA ALA A 146 -2.81 -9.56 4.52
C ALA A 146 -2.75 -8.32 3.61
N ALA A 147 -2.49 -8.54 2.33
CA ALA A 147 -2.41 -7.49 1.33
C ALA A 147 -3.81 -7.12 0.81
N ALA A 148 -4.12 -5.82 0.76
CA ALA A 148 -5.30 -5.33 0.09
C ALA A 148 -5.15 -5.44 -1.44
N ARG A 149 -6.27 -5.46 -2.17
CA ARG A 149 -6.29 -5.46 -3.64
C ARG A 149 -7.56 -4.83 -4.18
N ARG A 150 -7.54 -4.46 -5.45
CA ARG A 150 -8.75 -4.05 -6.17
C ARG A 150 -9.68 -5.25 -6.40
N GLY A 151 -10.97 -4.98 -6.57
CA GLY A 151 -11.97 -5.99 -6.88
C GLY A 151 -11.76 -6.67 -8.24
N ASP A 152 -12.25 -7.90 -8.40
CA ASP A 152 -11.97 -8.80 -9.52
C ASP A 152 -12.27 -8.21 -10.90
N LEU A 153 -13.29 -7.35 -11.03
CA LEU A 153 -13.62 -6.69 -12.31
C LEU A 153 -12.48 -5.77 -12.81
N ALA A 154 -11.80 -5.08 -11.91
CA ALA A 154 -10.68 -4.20 -12.23
C ALA A 154 -9.33 -4.90 -12.12
N ASN A 155 -9.29 -6.11 -11.55
CA ASN A 155 -8.08 -6.85 -11.24
C ASN A 155 -8.30 -8.36 -11.36
N PRO A 156 -8.49 -8.88 -12.57
CA PRO A 156 -8.78 -10.30 -12.80
C PRO A 156 -7.65 -11.24 -12.38
N PHE A 157 -6.42 -10.75 -12.30
CA PHE A 157 -5.25 -11.52 -11.84
C PHE A 157 -5.09 -11.51 -10.32
N LYS A 158 -5.98 -10.81 -9.58
CA LYS A 158 -5.98 -10.71 -8.12
C LYS A 158 -4.65 -10.23 -7.54
N GLU A 159 -3.92 -9.39 -8.29
CA GLU A 159 -2.67 -8.80 -7.82
C GLU A 159 -2.91 -7.90 -6.62
N SER A 160 -2.00 -7.94 -5.68
CA SER A 160 -2.07 -7.14 -4.46
C SER A 160 -1.64 -5.70 -4.69
N SER A 161 -2.17 -4.78 -3.89
CA SER A 161 -1.64 -3.43 -3.78
C SER A 161 -0.16 -3.46 -3.41
N GLY A 162 0.62 -2.55 -4.01
CA GLY A 162 2.04 -2.42 -3.69
C GLY A 162 2.31 -1.91 -2.25
N SER A 163 1.31 -1.35 -1.54
CA SER A 163 1.53 -0.84 -0.18
C SER A 163 0.38 -1.05 0.80
N GLN A 164 -0.86 -1.17 0.34
CA GLN A 164 -1.99 -1.29 1.25
C GLN A 164 -2.10 -2.69 1.84
N PHE A 165 -2.30 -2.77 3.14
CA PHE A 165 -2.44 -4.00 3.92
C PHE A 165 -3.58 -3.88 4.93
N TYR A 166 -4.03 -5.01 5.44
CA TYR A 166 -4.98 -5.05 6.55
C TYR A 166 -4.59 -6.09 7.60
N LEU A 167 -5.05 -5.85 8.81
CA LEU A 167 -4.93 -6.77 9.93
C LEU A 167 -6.31 -7.29 10.31
N VAL A 168 -6.45 -8.60 10.34
CA VAL A 168 -7.70 -9.29 10.66
C VAL A 168 -8.06 -9.08 12.14
N GLN A 169 -9.26 -8.59 12.40
CA GLN A 169 -9.80 -8.47 13.75
C GLN A 169 -10.68 -9.68 14.10
N ASP A 170 -11.58 -10.06 13.19
CA ASP A 170 -12.49 -11.18 13.36
C ASP A 170 -12.28 -12.22 12.25
N PRO A 171 -11.76 -13.42 12.57
CA PRO A 171 -11.47 -14.44 11.58
C PRO A 171 -12.72 -15.06 10.95
N ASP A 172 -13.84 -15.15 11.68
CA ASP A 172 -15.06 -15.78 11.17
C ASP A 172 -15.63 -14.97 10.00
N ASN A 173 -15.59 -13.66 10.10
CA ASN A 173 -16.00 -12.75 9.04
C ASN A 173 -14.97 -12.60 7.91
N CYS A 174 -13.74 -13.09 8.09
CA CYS A 174 -12.68 -13.08 7.08
C CYS A 174 -12.47 -14.42 6.37
N ALA A 175 -13.11 -15.51 6.80
CA ALA A 175 -12.89 -16.86 6.25
C ALA A 175 -13.12 -16.96 4.74
N HIS A 176 -14.04 -16.17 4.18
CA HIS A 176 -14.32 -16.11 2.75
C HIS A 176 -13.18 -15.51 1.91
N LEU A 177 -12.18 -14.88 2.55
CA LEU A 177 -10.99 -14.32 1.90
C LEU A 177 -9.84 -15.32 1.77
N ASP A 178 -9.96 -16.51 2.38
CA ASP A 178 -8.93 -17.55 2.31
C ASP A 178 -8.71 -18.01 0.87
N GLY A 179 -7.46 -17.93 0.40
CA GLY A 179 -7.09 -18.22 -0.99
C GLY A 179 -7.56 -17.19 -2.02
N GLU A 180 -8.14 -16.07 -1.59
CA GLU A 180 -8.55 -14.95 -2.42
C GLU A 180 -7.69 -13.68 -2.22
N TYR A 181 -7.04 -13.58 -1.07
CA TYR A 181 -6.09 -12.54 -0.70
C TYR A 181 -4.82 -13.16 -0.14
N THR A 182 -3.67 -12.52 -0.36
CA THR A 182 -2.39 -13.00 0.18
C THR A 182 -2.24 -12.59 1.64
N VAL A 183 -2.22 -13.58 2.53
CA VAL A 183 -1.79 -13.42 3.91
C VAL A 183 -0.27 -13.65 3.94
N PHE A 184 0.50 -12.64 4.37
CA PHE A 184 1.96 -12.68 4.32
C PHE A 184 2.64 -12.49 5.68
N GLY A 185 1.86 -12.54 6.76
CA GLY A 185 2.37 -12.46 8.12
C GLY A 185 1.28 -12.64 9.16
N GLU A 186 1.69 -12.62 10.41
CA GLU A 186 0.81 -12.76 11.58
C GLU A 186 1.21 -11.81 12.71
N THR A 187 0.23 -11.41 13.51
CA THR A 187 0.46 -10.64 14.74
C THR A 187 0.89 -11.57 15.85
N ILE A 188 2.10 -11.38 16.38
CA ILE A 188 2.66 -12.16 17.49
C ILE A 188 2.54 -11.44 18.85
N ALA A 189 2.25 -10.13 18.85
CA ALA A 189 1.91 -9.35 20.04
C ALA A 189 1.07 -8.12 19.65
N GLY A 190 0.20 -7.66 20.57
CA GLY A 190 -0.62 -6.47 20.34
C GLY A 190 -1.97 -6.73 19.69
N LEU A 191 -2.52 -7.96 19.72
CA LEU A 191 -3.88 -8.26 19.24
C LEU A 191 -4.93 -7.33 19.85
N HIS A 192 -4.80 -6.98 21.15
CA HIS A 192 -5.69 -6.04 21.82
C HIS A 192 -5.65 -4.63 21.22
N VAL A 193 -4.53 -4.24 20.58
CA VAL A 193 -4.42 -2.95 19.87
C VAL A 193 -5.27 -2.98 18.59
N ILE A 194 -5.30 -4.11 17.88
CA ILE A 194 -6.18 -4.31 16.73
C ILE A 194 -7.64 -4.18 17.17
N ASP A 195 -8.05 -4.84 18.26
CA ASP A 195 -9.42 -4.74 18.80
C ASP A 195 -9.75 -3.30 19.20
N LYS A 196 -8.81 -2.59 19.83
CA LYS A 196 -8.98 -1.20 20.24
C LYS A 196 -9.18 -0.28 19.04
N ILE A 197 -8.39 -0.46 17.97
CA ILE A 197 -8.52 0.30 16.74
C ILE A 197 -9.85 -0.07 16.04
N ALA A 198 -10.18 -1.35 15.94
CA ALA A 198 -11.42 -1.80 15.29
C ALA A 198 -12.69 -1.24 15.96
N SER A 199 -12.59 -0.86 17.23
CA SER A 199 -13.71 -0.32 18.02
C SER A 199 -13.88 1.19 17.94
N VAL A 200 -13.03 1.93 17.18
CA VAL A 200 -13.18 3.38 17.07
C VAL A 200 -14.42 3.75 16.24
N PRO A 201 -15.08 4.87 16.55
CA PRO A 201 -16.18 5.35 15.73
C PRO A 201 -15.73 5.68 14.30
N THR A 202 -16.52 5.25 13.32
CA THR A 202 -16.28 5.49 11.89
C THR A 202 -17.47 6.21 11.23
N ASN A 203 -17.22 6.79 10.07
CA ASN A 203 -18.28 7.35 9.23
C ASN A 203 -18.89 6.24 8.31
N ARG A 204 -19.79 6.64 7.40
CA ARG A 204 -20.48 5.71 6.49
C ARG A 204 -19.54 5.03 5.46
N ARG A 205 -18.29 5.49 5.34
CA ARG A 205 -17.25 4.91 4.46
C ARG A 205 -16.21 4.12 5.26
N ASP A 206 -16.52 3.73 6.48
CA ASP A 206 -15.64 3.02 7.40
C ASP A 206 -14.36 3.80 7.78
N LEU A 207 -14.32 5.12 7.49
CA LEU A 207 -13.20 5.98 7.86
C LEU A 207 -13.34 6.40 9.34
N PRO A 208 -12.31 6.18 10.18
CA PRO A 208 -12.33 6.64 11.57
C PRO A 208 -12.58 8.14 11.70
N LEU A 209 -13.44 8.52 12.67
CA LEU A 209 -13.77 9.93 12.97
C LEU A 209 -12.59 10.67 13.63
N SER A 210 -11.65 9.94 14.23
CA SER A 210 -10.38 10.46 14.74
C SER A 210 -9.23 9.70 14.11
N GLU A 211 -8.12 10.37 13.83
CA GLU A 211 -6.98 9.77 13.19
C GLU A 211 -6.46 8.54 13.95
N VAL A 212 -6.41 7.41 13.25
CA VAL A 212 -5.69 6.20 13.67
C VAL A 212 -4.40 6.16 12.88
N LYS A 213 -3.32 6.66 13.49
CA LYS A 213 -2.05 6.91 12.80
C LYS A 213 -1.05 5.79 13.00
N ILE A 214 -0.43 5.34 11.91
CA ILE A 214 0.80 4.58 11.91
C ILE A 214 1.93 5.59 12.14
N VAL A 215 2.46 5.64 13.35
CA VAL A 215 3.59 6.54 13.69
C VAL A 215 4.82 6.15 12.89
N LYS A 216 5.10 4.83 12.86
CA LYS A 216 6.19 4.23 12.07
C LYS A 216 6.05 2.71 12.02
N ILE A 217 6.69 2.09 11.01
CA ILE A 217 6.91 0.64 10.98
C ILE A 217 8.41 0.39 10.91
N ARG A 218 8.95 -0.39 11.86
CA ARG A 218 10.41 -0.66 11.95
C ARG A 218 10.69 -2.11 12.34
N PRO A 219 11.81 -2.69 11.88
CA PRO A 219 12.25 -3.99 12.35
C PRO A 219 12.42 -3.99 13.87
N ASN A 220 12.00 -5.06 14.52
CA ASN A 220 12.29 -5.26 15.92
C ASN A 220 13.72 -5.80 16.08
N SER A 221 14.68 -4.94 16.40
CA SER A 221 16.11 -5.30 16.46
C SER A 221 16.42 -6.38 17.50
N GLU A 222 15.69 -6.36 18.63
CA GLU A 222 15.93 -7.32 19.71
C GLU A 222 15.52 -8.76 19.32
N LEU A 223 14.37 -8.91 18.66
CA LEU A 223 13.88 -10.23 18.25
C LEU A 223 14.55 -10.74 16.97
N ASN A 224 14.84 -9.83 16.02
CA ASN A 224 15.54 -10.20 14.79
C ASN A 224 17.03 -10.56 15.01
N SER A 225 17.63 -10.13 16.11
CA SER A 225 19.03 -10.49 16.45
C SER A 225 19.18 -11.85 17.11
N LYS A 226 18.10 -12.41 17.64
CA LYS A 226 18.11 -13.78 18.22
C LYS A 226 18.12 -14.78 17.07
N LYS A 227 19.32 -15.24 16.68
CA LYS A 227 19.44 -16.38 15.76
C LYS A 227 18.86 -17.62 16.48
N GLU A 228 17.90 -18.27 15.82
CA GLU A 228 17.50 -19.65 16.18
C GLU A 228 18.68 -20.60 16.08
#